data_9c38145838ac2883d54ca0a8268ec783
#
_entry.id   9c38145838ac2883d54ca0a8268ec783
#
_cell.length_a   1.000
_cell.length_b   1.000
_cell.length_c   1.000
_cell.angle_alpha   90.00
_cell.angle_beta   90.00
_cell.angle_gamma   90.00
#
_symmetry.space_group_name_H-M   'P 1'
#
loop_
_entity.id
_entity.type
_entity.pdbx_description
1 polymer ?
#
loop_
_entity_poly.entity_id
_entity_poly.type
_entity_poly.pdbx_seq_one_letter_code
_entity_poly.pdbx_strand_id
1 'polypeptide(L)'
;MISEDIRVKRMFLRKNISASRKKQYINVLSEIYEITNKTPSQLISEAKEEEQPYIINNIPRIKDIDERKLTKYFYTYYESLLSKELNKSTIDSKLKSLRAFYNEHSITLPRPIKLDIPIKIIREGDIPNIDDIRKAVENATTIRNKAIILFMASTGIRSSDVRNFKVSDFTKATKEYHNSNSIEDLLDGNYKNIIPCWDFTPQKTRKAGNLCITFNTPEATEAIINYLKTRNNLQEDDYLFISQYKKQIGYHGIIWMFKELNDKYFYRNKEGNRFFHAHALRKFFISTVKHHTIDYKKGKLLSGHAISKIEMAYEEIKKNDMKEFYCQLIPHLSIRDIKVHTLKSKEYLELENKLNHQIKENKRILNLFKEKDEIIV
;
A
#
# COMPACT_ATOMS: atom_id res chain seq x y z
N MET A 1 30.25 8.64 14.92
CA MET A 1 29.17 8.55 13.88
C MET A 1 27.81 8.66 14.56
N ILE A 2 26.85 9.42 14.04
CA ILE A 2 25.55 9.71 14.70
C ILE A 2 24.76 8.43 15.04
N SER A 3 24.80 7.42 14.16
CA SER A 3 24.13 6.13 14.38
C SER A 3 24.67 5.35 15.60
N GLU A 4 25.90 5.61 16.01
CA GLU A 4 26.57 4.91 17.11
C GLU A 4 26.39 5.61 18.46
N ASP A 5 25.87 6.85 18.46
CA ASP A 5 25.63 7.61 19.67
C ASP A 5 24.67 6.87 20.62
N ILE A 6 25.03 6.78 21.90
CA ILE A 6 24.31 6.00 22.91
C ILE A 6 22.87 6.49 23.11
N ARG A 7 22.62 7.80 23.02
CA ARG A 7 21.29 8.39 23.16
C ARG A 7 20.38 7.99 22.00
N VAL A 8 20.93 7.98 20.78
CA VAL A 8 20.23 7.56 19.56
C VAL A 8 19.91 6.07 19.61
N LYS A 9 20.88 5.23 19.98
CA LYS A 9 20.69 3.77 20.12
C LYS A 9 19.59 3.44 21.15
N ARG A 10 19.63 4.07 22.32
CA ARG A 10 18.61 3.88 23.37
C ARG A 10 17.21 4.27 22.90
N MET A 11 17.08 5.43 22.23
CA MET A 11 15.82 5.86 21.62
C MET A 11 15.29 4.84 20.62
N PHE A 12 16.14 4.31 19.76
CA PHE A 12 15.73 3.34 18.74
C PHE A 12 15.25 2.01 19.33
N LEU A 13 15.91 1.55 20.38
CA LEU A 13 15.51 0.35 21.12
C LEU A 13 14.18 0.56 21.84
N ARG A 14 14.06 1.64 22.62
CA ARG A 14 12.86 1.91 23.43
C ARG A 14 11.60 2.10 22.59
N LYS A 15 11.70 2.80 21.46
CA LYS A 15 10.55 3.06 20.57
C LYS A 15 10.31 2.00 19.52
N ASN A 16 11.15 0.97 19.43
CA ASN A 16 11.06 -0.05 18.38
C ASN A 16 10.84 0.55 16.98
N ILE A 17 11.73 1.47 16.59
CA ILE A 17 11.61 2.31 15.39
C ILE A 17 11.93 1.49 14.13
N SER A 18 11.14 1.67 13.06
CA SER A 18 11.38 1.05 11.75
C SER A 18 12.67 1.55 11.10
N ALA A 19 13.31 0.73 10.24
CA ALA A 19 14.55 1.09 9.55
C ALA A 19 14.45 2.41 8.78
N SER A 20 13.34 2.66 8.09
CA SER A 20 13.11 3.92 7.36
C SER A 20 13.05 5.13 8.30
N ARG A 21 12.40 4.98 9.45
CA ARG A 21 12.31 6.06 10.43
C ARG A 21 13.64 6.28 11.15
N LYS A 22 14.44 5.22 11.41
CA LYS A 22 15.81 5.34 11.91
C LYS A 22 16.65 6.21 10.96
N LYS A 23 16.60 5.91 9.65
CA LYS A 23 17.32 6.69 8.63
C LYS A 23 16.92 8.17 8.66
N GLN A 24 15.63 8.48 8.83
CA GLN A 24 15.15 9.85 8.94
C GLN A 24 15.73 10.58 10.17
N TYR A 25 15.74 9.93 11.34
CA TYR A 25 16.34 10.51 12.55
C TYR A 25 17.84 10.75 12.37
N ILE A 26 18.56 9.76 11.82
CA ILE A 26 20.00 9.90 11.56
C ILE A 26 20.27 11.09 10.65
N ASN A 27 19.50 11.23 9.55
CA ASN A 27 19.67 12.36 8.63
C ASN A 27 19.45 13.71 9.33
N VAL A 28 18.36 13.84 10.11
CA VAL A 28 18.06 15.08 10.85
C VAL A 28 19.15 15.39 11.86
N LEU A 29 19.61 14.41 12.63
CA LEU A 29 20.68 14.60 13.61
C LEU A 29 22.03 14.88 12.97
N SER A 30 22.30 14.36 11.77
CA SER A 30 23.50 14.72 10.99
C SER A 30 23.46 16.18 10.53
N GLU A 31 22.29 16.65 10.05
CA GLU A 31 22.11 18.06 9.66
C GLU A 31 22.27 19.00 10.88
N ILE A 32 21.80 18.59 12.06
CA ILE A 32 22.02 19.35 13.31
C ILE A 32 23.48 19.34 13.72
N TYR A 33 24.17 18.21 13.55
CA TYR A 33 25.61 18.14 13.81
C TYR A 33 26.39 19.11 12.92
N GLU A 34 26.06 19.22 11.64
CA GLU A 34 26.67 20.19 10.71
C GLU A 34 26.51 21.66 11.19
N ILE A 35 25.38 21.99 11.82
CA ILE A 35 25.07 23.33 12.33
C ILE A 35 25.78 23.59 13.67
N THR A 36 25.80 22.61 14.56
CA THR A 36 26.16 22.81 15.97
C THR A 36 27.55 22.29 16.33
N ASN A 37 28.11 21.44 15.46
CA ASN A 37 29.31 20.63 15.70
C ASN A 37 29.22 19.79 17.01
N LYS A 38 27.98 19.36 17.39
CA LYS A 38 27.73 18.60 18.61
C LYS A 38 27.08 17.27 18.32
N THR A 39 27.58 16.24 18.99
CA THR A 39 26.95 14.91 18.95
C THR A 39 25.59 14.92 19.63
N PRO A 40 24.70 13.97 19.32
CA PRO A 40 23.40 13.84 20.00
C PRO A 40 23.53 13.77 21.53
N SER A 41 24.53 13.07 22.04
CA SER A 41 24.80 13.02 23.49
C SER A 41 25.18 14.37 24.06
N GLN A 42 26.02 15.15 23.37
CA GLN A 42 26.40 16.50 23.78
C GLN A 42 25.22 17.48 23.76
N LEU A 43 24.36 17.39 22.70
CA LEU A 43 23.14 18.20 22.63
C LEU A 43 22.20 17.96 23.81
N ILE A 44 22.03 16.70 24.23
CA ILE A 44 21.18 16.35 25.38
C ILE A 44 21.83 16.77 26.69
N SER A 45 23.16 16.62 26.85
CA SER A 45 23.85 17.08 28.06
C SER A 45 23.75 18.59 28.22
N GLU A 46 24.02 19.35 27.16
CA GLU A 46 23.89 20.81 27.17
C GLU A 46 22.47 21.27 27.50
N ALA A 47 21.45 20.65 26.86
CA ALA A 47 20.07 21.02 27.15
C ALA A 47 19.69 20.75 28.61
N LYS A 48 20.20 19.65 29.22
CA LYS A 48 19.98 19.34 30.64
C LYS A 48 20.70 20.30 31.59
N GLU A 49 21.90 20.72 31.22
CA GLU A 49 22.64 21.73 32.00
C GLU A 49 21.89 23.07 32.02
N GLU A 50 21.34 23.49 30.87
CA GLU A 50 20.55 24.73 30.76
C GLU A 50 19.18 24.66 31.47
N GLU A 51 18.72 23.47 31.82
CA GLU A 51 17.49 23.27 32.64
C GLU A 51 17.77 23.31 34.14
N GLN A 52 19.05 23.22 34.57
CA GLN A 52 19.38 23.32 35.99
C GLN A 52 19.23 24.75 36.48
N PRO A 53 18.79 24.93 37.74
CA PRO A 53 18.78 26.22 38.38
C PRO A 53 20.21 26.73 38.56
N TYR A 54 20.42 28.01 38.36
CA TYR A 54 21.66 28.74 38.65
C TYR A 54 21.38 29.88 39.64
N ILE A 55 22.37 30.27 40.40
CA ILE A 55 22.22 31.24 41.50
C ILE A 55 22.71 32.62 41.03
N ILE A 56 21.84 33.63 41.11
CA ILE A 56 22.19 35.04 40.95
C ILE A 56 21.72 35.78 42.22
N ASN A 57 22.65 36.47 42.90
CA ASN A 57 22.34 37.22 44.11
C ASN A 57 21.63 36.36 45.16
N ASN A 58 22.10 35.14 45.40
CA ASN A 58 21.52 34.16 46.31
C ASN A 58 20.07 33.72 45.96
N ILE A 59 19.59 34.02 44.77
CA ILE A 59 18.25 33.61 44.27
C ILE A 59 18.42 32.54 43.20
N PRO A 60 17.82 31.34 43.36
CA PRO A 60 17.83 30.33 42.33
C PRO A 60 16.95 30.79 41.12
N ARG A 61 17.50 30.74 39.94
CA ARG A 61 16.80 31.05 38.67
C ARG A 61 16.96 29.89 37.72
N ILE A 62 15.99 29.70 36.84
CA ILE A 62 16.06 28.78 35.70
C ILE A 62 16.13 29.64 34.46
N LYS A 63 17.02 29.25 33.52
CA LYS A 63 17.19 29.92 32.25
C LYS A 63 15.89 29.83 31.41
N ASP A 64 15.42 30.98 30.92
CA ASP A 64 14.23 31.05 30.07
C ASP A 64 14.42 30.15 28.82
N ILE A 65 13.33 29.51 28.37
CA ILE A 65 13.38 28.59 27.24
C ILE A 65 13.84 29.29 25.95
N ASP A 66 13.48 30.55 25.77
CA ASP A 66 13.84 31.34 24.59
C ASP A 66 15.31 31.76 24.59
N GLU A 67 15.96 31.79 25.76
CA GLU A 67 17.40 32.08 25.90
C GLU A 67 18.29 30.85 25.77
N ARG A 68 17.72 29.64 25.83
CA ARG A 68 18.49 28.39 25.75
C ARG A 68 19.06 28.18 24.34
N LYS A 69 20.25 27.60 24.25
CA LYS A 69 20.92 27.26 22.98
C LYS A 69 20.06 26.32 22.15
N LEU A 70 19.33 25.41 22.80
CA LEU A 70 18.37 24.53 22.14
C LEU A 70 17.41 25.32 21.25
N THR A 71 16.82 26.40 21.74
CA THR A 71 15.88 27.23 20.98
C THR A 71 16.57 27.85 19.78
N LYS A 72 17.78 28.40 19.95
CA LYS A 72 18.60 28.91 18.84
C LYS A 72 18.86 27.83 17.78
N TYR A 73 19.19 26.60 18.19
CA TYR A 73 19.40 25.49 17.24
C TYR A 73 18.15 25.16 16.44
N PHE A 74 16.97 25.20 17.03
CA PHE A 74 15.72 24.99 16.30
C PHE A 74 15.49 26.07 15.24
N TYR A 75 15.73 27.33 15.56
CA TYR A 75 15.57 28.44 14.59
C TYR A 75 16.63 28.39 13.48
N THR A 76 17.90 28.22 13.83
CA THR A 76 18.98 28.09 12.81
C THR A 76 18.74 26.90 11.90
N TYR A 77 18.27 25.75 12.44
CA TYR A 77 17.91 24.60 11.63
C TYR A 77 16.75 24.92 10.71
N TYR A 78 15.70 25.56 11.21
CA TYR A 78 14.57 25.96 10.40
C TYR A 78 14.98 26.88 9.23
N GLU A 79 15.79 27.89 9.50
CA GLU A 79 16.36 28.79 8.48
C GLU A 79 17.19 28.03 7.43
N SER A 80 17.99 27.06 7.86
CA SER A 80 18.74 26.19 6.95
C SER A 80 17.85 25.30 6.06
N LEU A 81 16.67 24.90 6.57
CA LEU A 81 15.70 24.14 5.79
C LEU A 81 14.94 25.02 4.80
N LEU A 82 14.68 26.28 5.13
CA LEU A 82 14.10 27.26 4.22
C LEU A 82 15.04 27.60 3.07
N SER A 83 16.33 27.80 3.34
CA SER A 83 17.34 28.10 2.31
C SER A 83 17.52 26.98 1.30
N LYS A 84 17.16 25.72 1.66
CA LYS A 84 17.18 24.55 0.77
C LYS A 84 15.92 24.43 -0.11
N GLU A 85 15.01 25.41 -0.06
CA GLU A 85 13.74 25.44 -0.82
C GLU A 85 12.89 24.16 -0.66
N LEU A 86 12.96 23.51 0.50
CA LEU A 86 12.18 22.32 0.77
C LEU A 86 10.71 22.65 0.93
N ASN A 87 9.83 21.74 0.53
CA ASN A 87 8.40 21.93 0.75
C ASN A 87 8.06 21.93 2.26
N LYS A 88 7.08 22.73 2.65
CA LYS A 88 6.67 22.92 4.06
C LYS A 88 6.37 21.62 4.81
N SER A 89 5.81 20.62 4.14
CA SER A 89 5.53 19.30 4.75
C SER A 89 6.82 18.54 5.08
N THR A 90 7.88 18.66 4.26
CA THR A 90 9.18 18.08 4.53
C THR A 90 9.85 18.77 5.71
N ILE A 91 9.80 20.11 5.75
CA ILE A 91 10.32 20.92 6.86
C ILE A 91 9.63 20.50 8.16
N ASP A 92 8.31 20.46 8.20
CA ASP A 92 7.51 20.03 9.35
C ASP A 92 7.90 18.63 9.84
N SER A 93 8.06 17.68 8.90
CA SER A 93 8.47 16.31 9.23
C SER A 93 9.87 16.24 9.86
N LYS A 94 10.81 17.07 9.38
CA LYS A 94 12.17 17.16 9.94
C LYS A 94 12.17 17.80 11.32
N LEU A 95 11.47 18.92 11.50
CA LEU A 95 11.32 19.58 12.82
C LEU A 95 10.63 18.66 13.83
N LYS A 96 9.57 17.95 13.45
CA LYS A 96 8.93 16.94 14.30
C LYS A 96 9.87 15.82 14.70
N SER A 97 10.78 15.42 13.81
CA SER A 97 11.78 14.39 14.14
C SER A 97 12.79 14.89 15.16
N LEU A 98 13.26 16.13 15.01
CA LEU A 98 14.17 16.75 15.98
C LEU A 98 13.48 16.90 17.36
N ARG A 99 12.26 17.43 17.37
CA ARG A 99 11.46 17.54 18.61
C ARG A 99 11.26 16.20 19.28
N ALA A 100 10.95 15.15 18.52
CA ALA A 100 10.75 13.81 19.05
C ALA A 100 12.04 13.20 19.65
N PHE A 101 13.22 13.57 19.15
CA PHE A 101 14.49 13.19 19.75
C PHE A 101 14.69 13.83 21.13
N TYR A 102 14.51 15.14 21.27
CA TYR A 102 14.64 15.81 22.56
C TYR A 102 13.57 15.40 23.57
N ASN A 103 12.30 15.28 23.15
CA ASN A 103 11.21 14.77 24.00
C ASN A 103 11.49 13.39 24.56
N GLU A 104 12.17 12.51 23.77
CA GLU A 104 12.56 11.19 24.23
C GLU A 104 13.52 11.23 25.43
N HIS A 105 14.27 12.31 25.56
CA HIS A 105 15.22 12.53 26.65
C HIS A 105 14.69 13.46 27.75
N SER A 106 13.36 13.71 27.75
CA SER A 106 12.66 14.55 28.73
C SER A 106 13.19 15.99 28.80
N ILE A 107 13.58 16.54 27.65
CA ILE A 107 14.00 17.95 27.53
C ILE A 107 12.80 18.82 27.24
N THR A 108 12.67 19.92 27.96
CA THR A 108 11.65 20.96 27.72
C THR A 108 11.92 21.66 26.41
N LEU A 109 10.91 21.75 25.55
CA LEU A 109 11.06 22.29 24.19
C LEU A 109 10.38 23.64 24.02
N PRO A 110 10.93 24.54 23.19
CA PRO A 110 10.24 25.78 22.81
C PRO A 110 8.94 25.44 22.06
N ARG A 111 8.07 26.47 21.93
CA ARG A 111 6.82 26.30 21.15
C ARG A 111 7.11 25.83 19.73
N PRO A 112 6.28 24.95 19.15
CA PRO A 112 6.45 24.53 17.76
C PRO A 112 6.37 25.71 16.78
N ILE A 113 7.28 25.72 15.81
CA ILE A 113 7.19 26.67 14.69
C ILE A 113 5.94 26.28 13.88
N LYS A 114 5.01 27.20 13.76
CA LYS A 114 3.78 27.01 12.96
C LYS A 114 4.13 27.16 11.47
N LEU A 115 3.74 26.17 10.70
CA LEU A 115 3.88 26.17 9.25
C LEU A 115 2.49 26.11 8.65
N ASP A 116 2.15 27.07 7.80
CA ASP A 116 0.91 27.04 7.02
C ASP A 116 1.06 25.99 5.91
N ILE A 117 0.73 24.76 6.25
CA ILE A 117 0.74 23.64 5.29
C ILE A 117 -0.67 23.55 4.71
N PRO A 118 -0.86 23.84 3.42
CA PRO A 118 -2.17 23.78 2.81
C PRO A 118 -2.70 22.35 2.81
N ILE A 119 -4.01 22.20 3.05
CA ILE A 119 -4.69 20.92 2.90
C ILE A 119 -4.61 20.52 1.43
N LYS A 120 -4.08 19.32 1.17
CA LYS A 120 -4.00 18.80 -0.19
C LYS A 120 -5.37 18.27 -0.61
N ILE A 121 -6.11 19.08 -1.34
CA ILE A 121 -7.39 18.70 -1.93
C ILE A 121 -7.08 17.95 -3.24
N ILE A 122 -7.63 16.75 -3.37
CA ILE A 122 -7.58 15.97 -4.63
C ILE A 122 -8.76 16.40 -5.48
N ARG A 123 -8.48 16.95 -6.66
CA ARG A 123 -9.47 17.37 -7.64
C ARG A 123 -9.59 16.33 -8.75
N GLU A 124 -10.62 16.44 -9.56
CA GLU A 124 -10.74 15.69 -10.81
C GLU A 124 -9.50 15.92 -11.68
N GLY A 125 -8.94 14.85 -12.24
CA GLY A 125 -7.68 14.88 -12.99
C GLY A 125 -6.40 14.81 -12.15
N ASP A 126 -6.46 14.85 -10.80
CA ASP A 126 -5.28 14.70 -9.94
C ASP A 126 -4.87 13.24 -9.71
N ILE A 127 -5.76 12.30 -10.05
CA ILE A 127 -5.55 10.85 -9.97
C ILE A 127 -5.91 10.20 -11.30
N PRO A 128 -5.25 9.09 -11.68
CA PRO A 128 -5.59 8.36 -12.89
C PRO A 128 -7.05 7.88 -12.90
N ASN A 129 -7.65 7.89 -14.06
CA ASN A 129 -8.94 7.24 -14.34
C ASN A 129 -8.73 5.88 -15.04
N ILE A 130 -9.81 5.23 -15.43
CA ILE A 130 -9.79 3.92 -16.14
C ILE A 130 -9.04 4.01 -17.47
N ASP A 131 -9.21 5.08 -18.22
CA ASP A 131 -8.55 5.24 -19.53
C ASP A 131 -7.05 5.44 -19.39
N ASP A 132 -6.62 6.15 -18.33
CA ASP A 132 -5.20 6.27 -17.98
C ASP A 132 -4.61 4.91 -17.63
N ILE A 133 -5.34 4.08 -16.89
CA ILE A 133 -4.90 2.74 -16.52
C ILE A 133 -4.83 1.86 -17.78
N ARG A 134 -5.83 1.92 -18.65
CA ARG A 134 -5.85 1.21 -19.95
C ARG A 134 -4.62 1.60 -20.77
N LYS A 135 -4.39 2.90 -20.96
CA LYS A 135 -3.22 3.44 -21.66
C LYS A 135 -1.90 2.94 -21.05
N ALA A 136 -1.81 2.88 -19.74
CA ALA A 136 -0.60 2.39 -19.05
C ALA A 136 -0.38 0.88 -19.28
N VAL A 137 -1.43 0.07 -19.26
CA VAL A 137 -1.38 -1.38 -19.50
C VAL A 137 -1.00 -1.68 -20.95
N GLU A 138 -1.58 -0.95 -21.92
CA GLU A 138 -1.25 -1.09 -23.34
C GLU A 138 0.23 -0.79 -23.64
N ASN A 139 0.77 0.22 -22.96
CA ASN A 139 2.14 0.69 -23.14
C ASN A 139 3.16 0.09 -22.16
N ALA A 140 2.75 -0.84 -21.31
CA ALA A 140 3.66 -1.52 -20.40
C ALA A 140 4.63 -2.45 -21.17
N THR A 141 5.92 -2.30 -20.89
CA THR A 141 7.01 -2.94 -21.64
C THR A 141 7.08 -4.47 -21.48
N THR A 142 6.49 -5.02 -20.42
CA THR A 142 6.54 -6.45 -20.13
C THR A 142 5.20 -6.97 -19.61
N ILE A 143 4.94 -8.27 -19.80
CA ILE A 143 3.76 -8.96 -19.23
C ILE A 143 3.72 -8.80 -17.71
N ARG A 144 4.86 -8.89 -17.03
CA ARG A 144 4.98 -8.63 -15.58
C ARG A 144 4.48 -7.23 -15.21
N ASN A 145 4.91 -6.21 -15.96
CA ASN A 145 4.53 -4.82 -15.66
C ASN A 145 3.02 -4.61 -15.86
N LYS A 146 2.42 -5.22 -16.89
CA LYS A 146 0.96 -5.24 -17.09
C LYS A 146 0.25 -5.85 -15.87
N ALA A 147 0.71 -7.01 -15.41
CA ALA A 147 0.15 -7.68 -14.25
C ALA A 147 0.25 -6.82 -12.98
N ILE A 148 1.39 -6.18 -12.72
CA ILE A 148 1.58 -5.28 -11.56
C ILE A 148 0.62 -4.09 -11.62
N ILE A 149 0.46 -3.44 -12.77
CA ILE A 149 -0.42 -2.27 -12.92
C ILE A 149 -1.88 -2.67 -12.63
N LEU A 150 -2.38 -3.72 -13.29
CA LEU A 150 -3.74 -4.21 -13.10
C LEU A 150 -3.99 -4.66 -11.66
N PHE A 151 -3.04 -5.40 -11.08
CA PHE A 151 -3.13 -5.86 -9.70
C PHE A 151 -3.20 -4.68 -8.72
N MET A 152 -2.33 -3.68 -8.86
CA MET A 152 -2.33 -2.51 -7.98
C MET A 152 -3.55 -1.62 -8.16
N ALA A 153 -4.04 -1.46 -9.39
CA ALA A 153 -5.23 -0.68 -9.68
C ALA A 153 -6.50 -1.31 -9.10
N SER A 154 -6.61 -2.64 -9.18
CA SER A 154 -7.80 -3.36 -8.73
C SER A 154 -7.82 -3.71 -7.23
N THR A 155 -6.66 -3.71 -6.55
CA THR A 155 -6.57 -4.07 -5.11
C THR A 155 -6.30 -2.87 -4.21
N GLY A 156 -5.73 -1.80 -4.73
CA GLY A 156 -5.22 -0.69 -3.94
C GLY A 156 -4.07 -1.03 -3.00
N ILE A 157 -3.45 -2.22 -3.12
CA ILE A 157 -2.33 -2.67 -2.27
C ILE A 157 -1.12 -1.74 -2.43
N ARG A 158 -0.37 -1.53 -1.35
CA ARG A 158 0.87 -0.72 -1.41
C ARG A 158 1.97 -1.45 -2.16
N SER A 159 2.80 -0.72 -2.89
CA SER A 159 3.95 -1.29 -3.61
C SER A 159 4.91 -2.07 -2.70
N SER A 160 5.01 -1.72 -1.41
CA SER A 160 5.78 -2.48 -0.42
C SER A 160 5.21 -3.89 -0.21
N ASP A 161 3.89 -4.03 -0.19
CA ASP A 161 3.24 -5.31 0.04
C ASP A 161 3.27 -6.15 -1.25
N VAL A 162 2.99 -5.55 -2.41
CA VAL A 162 3.10 -6.22 -3.73
C VAL A 162 4.46 -6.89 -3.92
N ARG A 163 5.55 -6.27 -3.50
CA ARG A 163 6.90 -6.82 -3.62
C ARG A 163 7.16 -8.06 -2.76
N ASN A 164 6.37 -8.26 -1.71
CA ASN A 164 6.61 -9.33 -0.74
C ASN A 164 5.68 -10.52 -0.92
N PHE A 165 4.67 -10.42 -1.78
CA PHE A 165 3.85 -11.58 -2.09
C PHE A 165 4.68 -12.68 -2.74
N LYS A 166 4.38 -13.90 -2.32
CA LYS A 166 4.90 -15.14 -2.88
C LYS A 166 3.87 -15.77 -3.82
N VAL A 167 4.30 -16.73 -4.59
CA VAL A 167 3.44 -17.58 -5.43
C VAL A 167 2.40 -18.27 -4.54
N SER A 168 2.82 -18.81 -3.39
CA SER A 168 1.92 -19.42 -2.40
C SER A 168 0.81 -18.50 -1.87
N ASP A 169 1.05 -17.17 -1.82
CA ASP A 169 -0.01 -16.23 -1.46
C ASP A 169 -1.07 -16.14 -2.56
N PHE A 170 -0.65 -16.23 -3.82
CA PHE A 170 -1.58 -16.25 -4.95
C PHE A 170 -2.36 -17.56 -5.02
N THR A 171 -1.69 -18.71 -4.84
CA THR A 171 -2.33 -20.04 -4.74
C THR A 171 -3.40 -20.05 -3.64
N LYS A 172 -3.08 -19.50 -2.46
CA LYS A 172 -4.04 -19.37 -1.35
C LYS A 172 -5.19 -18.43 -1.69
N ALA A 173 -4.90 -17.28 -2.33
CA ALA A 173 -5.93 -16.30 -2.69
C ALA A 173 -6.93 -16.84 -3.71
N THR A 174 -6.53 -17.79 -4.55
CA THR A 174 -7.35 -18.43 -5.58
C THR A 174 -7.94 -19.79 -5.17
N LYS A 175 -7.65 -20.28 -3.95
CA LYS A 175 -8.00 -21.63 -3.48
C LYS A 175 -9.48 -22.00 -3.66
N GLU A 176 -10.37 -21.04 -3.65
CA GLU A 176 -11.81 -21.25 -3.87
C GLU A 176 -12.14 -21.81 -5.27
N TYR A 177 -11.25 -21.59 -6.24
CA TYR A 177 -11.47 -21.94 -7.67
C TYR A 177 -10.79 -23.22 -8.12
N HIS A 178 -9.93 -23.81 -7.28
CA HIS A 178 -9.23 -25.06 -7.59
C HIS A 178 -9.07 -25.93 -6.34
N ASN A 179 -9.08 -27.23 -6.52
CA ASN A 179 -8.95 -28.21 -5.42
C ASN A 179 -7.49 -28.48 -5.03
N SER A 180 -6.55 -27.92 -5.74
CA SER A 180 -5.12 -28.14 -5.54
C SER A 180 -4.51 -27.14 -4.56
N ASN A 181 -3.40 -27.54 -3.97
CA ASN A 181 -2.50 -26.67 -3.22
C ASN A 181 -1.29 -26.23 -4.07
N SER A 182 -1.26 -26.59 -5.35
CA SER A 182 -0.19 -26.30 -6.30
C SER A 182 -0.57 -25.19 -7.26
N ILE A 183 0.39 -24.30 -7.55
CA ILE A 183 0.24 -23.27 -8.56
C ILE A 183 0.12 -23.87 -9.97
N GLU A 184 0.74 -25.02 -10.22
CA GLU A 184 0.75 -25.68 -11.52
C GLU A 184 -0.65 -26.03 -11.98
N ASP A 185 -1.49 -26.60 -11.11
CA ASP A 185 -2.89 -26.89 -11.43
C ASP A 185 -3.70 -25.63 -11.78
N LEU A 186 -3.41 -24.51 -11.12
CA LEU A 186 -4.02 -23.23 -11.45
C LEU A 186 -3.56 -22.74 -12.83
N LEU A 187 -2.29 -22.93 -13.18
CA LEU A 187 -1.75 -22.50 -14.46
C LEU A 187 -2.23 -23.39 -15.62
N ASP A 188 -2.40 -24.68 -15.39
CA ASP A 188 -2.85 -25.66 -16.41
C ASP A 188 -4.38 -25.63 -16.59
N GLY A 189 -5.11 -25.21 -15.56
CA GLY A 189 -6.56 -25.09 -15.58
C GLY A 189 -7.07 -23.95 -16.50
N ASN A 190 -8.24 -24.18 -17.11
CA ASN A 190 -8.93 -23.13 -17.88
C ASN A 190 -9.92 -22.37 -17.00
N TYR A 191 -9.42 -21.74 -15.95
CA TYR A 191 -10.23 -20.97 -15.01
C TYR A 191 -10.52 -19.57 -15.55
N LYS A 192 -11.80 -19.23 -15.65
CA LYS A 192 -12.27 -17.90 -16.07
C LYS A 192 -12.93 -17.16 -14.91
N ASN A 193 -12.88 -15.83 -14.95
CA ASN A 193 -13.55 -14.95 -13.99
C ASN A 193 -13.13 -15.18 -12.52
N ILE A 194 -11.87 -15.56 -12.27
CA ILE A 194 -11.34 -15.71 -10.92
C ILE A 194 -11.20 -14.34 -10.24
N ILE A 195 -11.76 -14.22 -9.03
CA ILE A 195 -11.65 -13.07 -8.14
C ILE A 195 -10.92 -13.51 -6.87
N PRO A 196 -9.58 -13.45 -6.84
CA PRO A 196 -8.79 -13.90 -5.70
C PRO A 196 -9.09 -13.11 -4.43
N CYS A 197 -9.10 -13.77 -3.28
CA CYS A 197 -9.24 -13.15 -1.97
C CYS A 197 -7.88 -13.03 -1.29
N TRP A 198 -7.36 -11.81 -1.17
CA TRP A 198 -6.09 -11.49 -0.52
C TRP A 198 -6.34 -11.10 0.94
N ASP A 199 -5.99 -11.99 1.85
CA ASP A 199 -6.12 -11.80 3.29
C ASP A 199 -4.73 -11.76 3.93
N PHE A 200 -4.28 -10.58 4.33
CA PHE A 200 -2.92 -10.37 4.83
C PHE A 200 -2.81 -9.16 5.75
N THR A 201 -1.72 -9.10 6.51
CA THR A 201 -1.36 -7.96 7.34
C THR A 201 -0.36 -7.06 6.61
N PRO A 202 -0.73 -5.81 6.22
CA PRO A 202 0.16 -4.93 5.50
C PRO A 202 1.43 -4.59 6.29
N GLN A 203 2.60 -4.62 5.63
CA GLN A 203 3.90 -4.40 6.28
C GLN A 203 3.98 -3.10 7.07
N LYS A 204 3.50 -2.00 6.50
CA LYS A 204 3.55 -0.68 7.15
C LYS A 204 2.78 -0.62 8.47
N THR A 205 1.73 -1.40 8.60
CA THR A 205 0.81 -1.40 9.74
C THR A 205 0.85 -2.71 10.53
N ARG A 206 1.83 -3.58 10.25
CA ARG A 206 1.98 -4.90 10.87
C ARG A 206 2.06 -4.84 12.39
N LYS A 207 2.79 -3.85 12.94
CA LYS A 207 2.91 -3.65 14.39
C LYS A 207 1.58 -3.27 15.05
N ALA A 208 0.65 -2.68 14.31
CA ALA A 208 -0.68 -2.34 14.81
C ALA A 208 -1.70 -3.47 14.62
N GLY A 209 -1.32 -4.59 13.96
CA GLY A 209 -2.20 -5.73 13.71
C GLY A 209 -3.31 -5.45 12.69
N ASN A 210 -3.17 -4.44 11.85
CA ASN A 210 -4.19 -4.11 10.87
C ASN A 210 -4.34 -5.20 9.83
N LEU A 211 -5.58 -5.58 9.55
CA LEU A 211 -5.95 -6.54 8.53
C LEU A 211 -6.23 -5.84 7.19
N CYS A 212 -5.90 -6.50 6.09
CA CYS A 212 -6.33 -6.15 4.75
C CYS A 212 -6.99 -7.36 4.11
N ILE A 213 -8.25 -7.24 3.77
CA ILE A 213 -8.97 -8.23 2.96
C ILE A 213 -9.39 -7.53 1.69
N THR A 214 -8.75 -7.86 0.58
CA THR A 214 -9.01 -7.24 -0.72
C THR A 214 -9.08 -8.30 -1.81
N PHE A 215 -9.53 -7.89 -2.98
CA PHE A 215 -9.71 -8.76 -4.13
C PHE A 215 -9.10 -8.08 -5.35
N ASN A 216 -8.87 -8.81 -6.43
CA ASN A 216 -8.53 -8.20 -7.71
C ASN A 216 -9.50 -8.65 -8.80
N THR A 217 -9.57 -7.85 -9.86
CA THR A 217 -10.44 -8.11 -11.00
C THR A 217 -10.00 -9.38 -11.76
N PRO A 218 -10.93 -10.06 -12.45
CA PRO A 218 -10.60 -11.22 -13.29
C PRO A 218 -9.48 -10.94 -14.31
N GLU A 219 -9.47 -9.77 -14.93
CA GLU A 219 -8.42 -9.38 -15.88
C GLU A 219 -7.04 -9.25 -15.23
N ALA A 220 -6.98 -8.78 -13.98
CA ALA A 220 -5.73 -8.74 -13.22
C ALA A 220 -5.25 -10.16 -12.88
N THR A 221 -6.18 -11.08 -12.57
CA THR A 221 -5.88 -12.50 -12.36
C THR A 221 -5.31 -13.12 -13.64
N GLU A 222 -5.97 -12.92 -14.78
CA GLU A 222 -5.47 -13.41 -16.08
C GLU A 222 -4.07 -12.87 -16.38
N ALA A 223 -3.82 -11.59 -16.10
CA ALA A 223 -2.51 -10.99 -16.32
C ALA A 223 -1.43 -11.60 -15.42
N ILE A 224 -1.76 -11.91 -14.15
CA ILE A 224 -0.85 -12.61 -13.22
C ILE A 224 -0.58 -14.02 -13.73
N ILE A 225 -1.61 -14.79 -14.09
CA ILE A 225 -1.47 -16.15 -14.63
C ILE A 225 -0.59 -16.14 -15.89
N ASN A 226 -0.87 -15.25 -16.84
CA ASN A 226 -0.10 -15.12 -18.08
C ASN A 226 1.37 -14.77 -17.79
N TYR A 227 1.62 -13.93 -16.78
CA TYR A 227 2.98 -13.65 -16.37
C TYR A 227 3.65 -14.88 -15.72
N LEU A 228 2.97 -15.60 -14.84
CA LEU A 228 3.53 -16.79 -14.18
C LEU A 228 3.84 -17.91 -15.19
N LYS A 229 3.01 -18.09 -16.22
CA LYS A 229 3.27 -19.04 -17.34
C LYS A 229 4.56 -18.74 -18.10
N THR A 230 5.09 -17.51 -18.05
CA THR A 230 6.40 -17.18 -18.66
C THR A 230 7.60 -17.59 -17.80
N ARG A 231 7.35 -18.09 -16.57
CA ARG A 231 8.40 -18.48 -15.64
C ARG A 231 8.62 -19.98 -15.66
N ASN A 232 9.88 -20.41 -15.78
CA ASN A 232 10.25 -21.82 -15.69
C ASN A 232 10.54 -22.22 -14.24
N ASN A 233 10.22 -23.45 -13.86
CA ASN A 233 10.49 -24.05 -12.55
C ASN A 233 9.95 -23.20 -11.39
N LEU A 234 8.69 -22.78 -11.50
CA LEU A 234 8.01 -21.94 -10.51
C LEU A 234 7.81 -22.72 -9.20
N GLN A 235 8.24 -22.12 -8.08
CA GLN A 235 8.07 -22.69 -6.75
C GLN A 235 7.10 -21.83 -5.92
N GLU A 236 6.38 -22.45 -5.00
CA GLU A 236 5.44 -21.77 -4.09
C GLU A 236 6.13 -20.70 -3.22
N ASP A 237 7.40 -20.91 -2.86
CA ASP A 237 8.20 -19.95 -2.08
C ASP A 237 8.79 -18.81 -2.90
N ASP A 238 8.71 -18.87 -4.22
CA ASP A 238 9.17 -17.79 -5.08
C ASP A 238 8.36 -16.50 -4.82
N TYR A 239 8.99 -15.34 -5.02
CA TYR A 239 8.25 -14.07 -5.06
C TYR A 239 7.32 -14.06 -6.26
N LEU A 240 6.09 -13.55 -6.05
CA LEU A 240 5.07 -13.43 -7.09
C LEU A 240 5.60 -12.59 -8.26
N PHE A 241 6.22 -11.44 -7.97
CA PHE A 241 6.84 -10.58 -8.97
C PHE A 241 8.35 -10.49 -8.78
N ILE A 242 9.09 -10.92 -9.79
CA ILE A 242 10.56 -10.95 -9.76
C ILE A 242 11.18 -9.91 -10.71
N SER A 243 12.42 -9.54 -10.40
CA SER A 243 13.27 -8.72 -11.27
C SER A 243 13.81 -9.56 -12.45
N GLN A 244 14.46 -8.91 -13.40
CA GLN A 244 15.18 -9.59 -14.50
C GLN A 244 16.27 -10.56 -14.00
N TYR A 245 16.76 -10.37 -12.78
CA TYR A 245 17.77 -11.23 -12.13
C TYR A 245 17.15 -12.40 -11.35
N LYS A 246 15.87 -12.72 -11.58
CA LYS A 246 15.12 -13.78 -10.88
C LYS A 246 15.08 -13.63 -9.34
N LYS A 247 15.26 -12.40 -8.83
CA LYS A 247 15.14 -12.05 -7.40
C LYS A 247 13.88 -11.24 -7.17
N GLN A 248 13.48 -11.06 -5.91
CA GLN A 248 12.41 -10.15 -5.52
C GLN A 248 12.52 -8.82 -6.28
N ILE A 249 11.40 -8.32 -6.81
CA ILE A 249 11.38 -6.99 -7.40
C ILE A 249 11.65 -5.94 -6.30
N GLY A 250 12.75 -5.20 -6.47
CA GLY A 250 13.17 -4.19 -5.49
C GLY A 250 12.28 -2.95 -5.51
N TYR A 251 12.41 -2.12 -4.46
CA TYR A 251 11.74 -0.82 -4.39
C TYR A 251 12.03 0.05 -5.62
N HIS A 252 13.28 0.12 -6.02
CA HIS A 252 13.69 0.88 -7.21
C HIS A 252 13.15 0.28 -8.52
N GLY A 253 12.97 -1.03 -8.59
CA GLY A 253 12.40 -1.69 -9.78
C GLY A 253 10.96 -1.25 -10.07
N ILE A 254 10.11 -1.19 -9.03
CA ILE A 254 8.74 -0.68 -9.19
C ILE A 254 8.75 0.81 -9.52
N ILE A 255 9.54 1.62 -8.81
CA ILE A 255 9.64 3.05 -9.08
C ILE A 255 10.11 3.31 -10.51
N TRP A 256 11.12 2.59 -10.98
CA TRP A 256 11.65 2.73 -12.33
C TRP A 256 10.59 2.43 -13.39
N MET A 257 9.86 1.33 -13.23
CA MET A 257 8.75 0.95 -14.12
C MET A 257 7.72 2.09 -14.26
N PHE A 258 7.26 2.64 -13.15
CA PHE A 258 6.29 3.73 -13.18
C PHE A 258 6.90 5.05 -13.67
N LYS A 259 8.18 5.29 -13.38
CA LYS A 259 8.91 6.46 -13.90
C LYS A 259 8.97 6.44 -15.41
N GLU A 260 9.41 5.32 -15.99
CA GLU A 260 9.52 5.15 -17.43
C GLU A 260 8.15 5.34 -18.12
N LEU A 261 7.11 4.70 -17.60
CA LEU A 261 5.75 4.85 -18.09
C LEU A 261 5.26 6.30 -18.00
N ASN A 262 5.41 6.95 -16.86
CA ASN A 262 4.95 8.32 -16.69
C ASN A 262 5.71 9.28 -17.60
N ASP A 263 7.05 9.20 -17.60
CA ASP A 263 7.88 10.17 -18.30
C ASP A 263 7.70 10.06 -19.84
N LYS A 264 7.19 8.90 -20.35
CA LYS A 264 6.94 8.68 -21.77
C LYS A 264 5.50 8.95 -22.22
N TYR A 265 4.51 8.64 -21.39
CA TYR A 265 3.10 8.61 -21.81
C TYR A 265 2.18 9.52 -21.01
N PHE A 266 2.65 10.08 -19.88
CA PHE A 266 1.88 10.93 -19.00
C PHE A 266 2.64 12.23 -18.70
N TYR A 267 2.11 13.03 -17.78
CA TYR A 267 2.64 14.33 -17.43
C TYR A 267 3.09 14.39 -15.95
N ARG A 268 3.66 15.53 -15.60
CA ARG A 268 3.91 15.91 -14.22
C ARG A 268 2.89 16.95 -13.80
N ASN A 269 2.43 16.86 -12.56
CA ASN A 269 1.52 17.86 -12.00
C ASN A 269 2.26 19.21 -11.78
N LYS A 270 1.51 20.25 -11.40
CA LYS A 270 2.05 21.59 -11.15
C LYS A 270 3.17 21.64 -10.11
N GLU A 271 3.23 20.65 -9.22
CA GLU A 271 4.28 20.48 -8.19
C GLU A 271 5.49 19.68 -8.72
N GLY A 272 5.56 19.34 -10.00
CA GLY A 272 6.61 18.54 -10.61
C GLY A 272 6.55 17.04 -10.31
N ASN A 273 5.52 16.56 -9.58
CA ASN A 273 5.36 15.15 -9.27
C ASN A 273 4.79 14.38 -10.45
N ARG A 274 5.22 13.12 -10.64
CA ARG A 274 4.65 12.24 -11.65
C ARG A 274 3.19 11.97 -11.39
N PHE A 275 2.36 12.12 -12.43
CA PHE A 275 0.93 11.83 -12.37
C PHE A 275 0.69 10.33 -12.19
N PHE A 276 1.24 9.50 -13.09
CA PHE A 276 1.07 8.05 -13.06
C PHE A 276 2.18 7.37 -12.25
N HIS A 277 1.86 6.89 -11.07
CA HIS A 277 2.80 6.22 -10.17
C HIS A 277 2.08 5.23 -9.24
N ALA A 278 2.82 4.33 -8.60
CA ALA A 278 2.25 3.27 -7.76
C ALA A 278 1.23 3.77 -6.70
N HIS A 279 1.51 4.90 -6.05
CA HIS A 279 0.58 5.46 -5.06
C HIS A 279 -0.65 6.13 -5.70
N ALA A 280 -0.55 6.55 -6.96
CA ALA A 280 -1.69 7.10 -7.70
C ALA A 280 -2.74 6.01 -8.00
N LEU A 281 -2.31 4.78 -8.36
CA LEU A 281 -3.21 3.64 -8.51
C LEU A 281 -3.96 3.30 -7.21
N ARG A 282 -3.26 3.37 -6.07
CA ARG A 282 -3.92 3.21 -4.78
C ARG A 282 -4.93 4.34 -4.48
N LYS A 283 -4.63 5.58 -4.88
CA LYS A 283 -5.59 6.68 -4.76
C LYS A 283 -6.81 6.45 -5.65
N PHE A 284 -6.61 6.00 -6.89
CA PHE A 284 -7.69 5.59 -7.79
C PHE A 284 -8.58 4.56 -7.11
N PHE A 285 -8.04 3.43 -6.65
CA PHE A 285 -8.80 2.40 -5.96
C PHE A 285 -9.60 2.94 -4.78
N ILE A 286 -8.95 3.68 -3.87
CA ILE A 286 -9.60 4.23 -2.67
C ILE A 286 -10.71 5.21 -3.05
N SER A 287 -10.50 6.04 -4.07
CA SER A 287 -11.50 6.98 -4.57
C SER A 287 -12.70 6.23 -5.14
N THR A 288 -12.46 5.23 -5.98
CA THR A 288 -13.52 4.37 -6.54
C THR A 288 -14.34 3.68 -5.45
N VAL A 289 -13.66 3.06 -4.46
CA VAL A 289 -14.35 2.44 -3.32
C VAL A 289 -15.22 3.45 -2.57
N LYS A 290 -14.69 4.65 -2.29
CA LYS A 290 -15.44 5.69 -1.55
C LYS A 290 -16.64 6.24 -2.32
N HIS A 291 -16.55 6.33 -3.63
CA HIS A 291 -17.67 6.80 -4.46
C HIS A 291 -18.82 5.79 -4.57
N HIS A 292 -18.49 4.49 -4.39
CA HIS A 292 -19.45 3.40 -4.57
C HIS A 292 -19.83 2.68 -3.27
N THR A 293 -19.44 3.18 -2.10
CA THR A 293 -19.81 2.58 -0.81
C THR A 293 -20.26 3.60 0.21
N ILE A 294 -21.28 3.22 0.96
CA ILE A 294 -21.70 3.88 2.21
C ILE A 294 -20.96 3.25 3.41
N ASP A 295 -20.51 1.99 3.28
CA ASP A 295 -19.83 1.26 4.34
C ASP A 295 -18.34 1.64 4.39
N TYR A 296 -18.03 2.61 5.24
CA TYR A 296 -16.67 3.11 5.45
C TYR A 296 -15.70 2.04 5.98
N LYS A 297 -16.19 1.07 6.77
CA LYS A 297 -15.37 0.01 7.35
C LYS A 297 -14.93 -0.98 6.28
N LYS A 298 -15.84 -1.43 5.40
CA LYS A 298 -15.48 -2.27 4.25
C LYS A 298 -14.44 -1.58 3.37
N GLY A 299 -14.59 -0.28 3.11
CA GLY A 299 -13.60 0.50 2.38
C GLY A 299 -12.21 0.53 3.04
N LYS A 300 -12.15 0.63 4.38
CA LYS A 300 -10.89 0.56 5.14
C LYS A 300 -10.25 -0.83 5.04
N LEU A 301 -11.03 -1.91 5.17
CA LEU A 301 -10.55 -3.29 5.05
C LEU A 301 -9.97 -3.57 3.67
N LEU A 302 -10.71 -3.23 2.60
CA LEU A 302 -10.24 -3.40 1.23
C LEU A 302 -8.92 -2.66 0.96
N SER A 303 -8.76 -1.47 1.51
CA SER A 303 -7.56 -0.66 1.31
C SER A 303 -6.45 -0.90 2.33
N GLY A 304 -6.64 -1.75 3.34
CA GLY A 304 -5.69 -1.98 4.43
C GLY A 304 -5.35 -0.70 5.20
N HIS A 305 -6.35 0.15 5.43
CA HIS A 305 -6.26 1.29 6.34
C HIS A 305 -6.46 0.84 7.78
N ALA A 306 -5.91 1.63 8.71
CA ALA A 306 -6.10 1.37 10.12
C ALA A 306 -7.58 1.45 10.50
N ILE A 307 -8.04 0.43 11.22
CA ILE A 307 -9.34 0.38 11.86
C ILE A 307 -9.07 0.37 13.37
N SER A 308 -9.90 1.05 14.16
CA SER A 308 -9.71 1.06 15.60
C SER A 308 -9.90 -0.37 16.17
N LYS A 309 -9.17 -0.69 17.26
CA LYS A 309 -9.32 -1.99 17.92
C LYS A 309 -10.75 -2.23 18.41
N ILE A 310 -11.43 -1.16 18.79
CA ILE A 310 -12.82 -1.20 19.25
C ILE A 310 -13.74 -1.60 18.08
N GLU A 311 -13.63 -0.94 16.91
CA GLU A 311 -14.43 -1.28 15.72
C GLU A 311 -14.19 -2.73 15.26
N MET A 312 -12.97 -3.27 15.44
CA MET A 312 -12.64 -4.66 15.07
C MET A 312 -13.19 -5.70 16.06
N ALA A 313 -13.42 -5.32 17.31
CA ALA A 313 -13.84 -6.26 18.36
C ALA A 313 -15.35 -6.60 18.33
N TYR A 314 -16.17 -5.77 17.69
CA TYR A 314 -17.62 -5.89 17.75
C TYR A 314 -18.28 -6.46 16.49
N GLU A 315 -17.53 -6.76 15.45
CA GLU A 315 -18.12 -7.21 14.19
C GLU A 315 -17.28 -8.29 13.51
N GLU A 316 -17.91 -9.41 13.23
CA GLU A 316 -17.33 -10.49 12.44
C GLU A 316 -17.13 -10.02 10.98
N ILE A 317 -15.92 -10.24 10.45
CA ILE A 317 -15.62 -9.95 9.05
C ILE A 317 -15.89 -11.20 8.22
N LYS A 318 -16.98 -11.19 7.46
CA LYS A 318 -17.32 -12.27 6.52
C LYS A 318 -16.70 -12.00 5.16
N LYS A 319 -15.82 -12.90 4.72
CA LYS A 319 -15.13 -12.77 3.42
C LYS A 319 -16.09 -12.76 2.25
N ASN A 320 -17.20 -13.51 2.33
CA ASN A 320 -18.22 -13.54 1.28
C ASN A 320 -18.90 -12.19 1.12
N ASP A 321 -19.29 -11.53 2.21
CA ASP A 321 -19.91 -10.19 2.17
C ASP A 321 -18.92 -9.15 1.58
N MET A 322 -17.63 -9.29 1.91
CA MET A 322 -16.58 -8.45 1.33
C MET A 322 -16.39 -8.71 -0.16
N LYS A 323 -16.49 -9.97 -0.60
CA LYS A 323 -16.40 -10.37 -2.00
C LYS A 323 -17.59 -9.86 -2.81
N GLU A 324 -18.80 -10.03 -2.31
CA GLU A 324 -20.03 -9.51 -2.94
C GLU A 324 -19.96 -7.98 -3.11
N PHE A 325 -19.53 -7.29 -2.06
CA PHE A 325 -19.31 -5.86 -2.15
C PHE A 325 -18.24 -5.50 -3.20
N TYR A 326 -17.11 -6.24 -3.24
CA TYR A 326 -16.07 -6.00 -4.25
C TYR A 326 -16.58 -6.28 -5.68
N CYS A 327 -17.42 -7.29 -5.87
CA CYS A 327 -18.03 -7.58 -7.18
C CYS A 327 -18.79 -6.39 -7.76
N GLN A 328 -19.46 -5.59 -6.92
CA GLN A 328 -20.14 -4.36 -7.35
C GLN A 328 -19.15 -3.28 -7.83
N LEU A 329 -17.91 -3.32 -7.37
CA LEU A 329 -16.87 -2.36 -7.75
C LEU A 329 -16.17 -2.75 -9.06
N ILE A 330 -16.22 -4.00 -9.49
CA ILE A 330 -15.47 -4.50 -10.66
C ILE A 330 -15.72 -3.70 -11.93
N PRO A 331 -16.95 -3.29 -12.28
CA PRO A 331 -17.18 -2.46 -13.49
C PRO A 331 -16.43 -1.13 -13.46
N HIS A 332 -16.12 -0.61 -12.28
CA HIS A 332 -15.43 0.66 -12.07
C HIS A 332 -13.91 0.51 -11.87
N LEU A 333 -13.43 -0.74 -11.72
CA LEU A 333 -12.02 -1.08 -11.52
C LEU A 333 -11.41 -1.79 -12.73
N SER A 334 -12.22 -2.29 -13.65
CA SER A 334 -11.81 -3.06 -14.82
C SER A 334 -11.58 -2.16 -16.03
N ILE A 335 -10.51 -2.40 -16.78
CA ILE A 335 -10.28 -1.70 -18.07
C ILE A 335 -11.05 -2.35 -19.22
N ARG A 336 -11.56 -3.57 -19.05
CA ARG A 336 -12.45 -4.27 -19.98
C ARG A 336 -13.91 -4.05 -19.56
N ASP A 337 -14.79 -4.01 -20.54
CA ASP A 337 -16.24 -3.99 -20.28
C ASP A 337 -16.68 -5.35 -19.75
N ILE A 338 -16.75 -5.46 -18.43
CA ILE A 338 -17.21 -6.67 -17.75
C ILE A 338 -18.69 -6.46 -17.36
N LYS A 339 -19.58 -7.25 -17.94
CA LYS A 339 -20.99 -7.28 -17.51
C LYS A 339 -21.07 -7.97 -16.15
N VAL A 340 -21.64 -7.30 -15.16
CA VAL A 340 -21.79 -7.80 -13.76
C VAL A 340 -22.50 -9.16 -13.72
N HIS A 341 -23.39 -9.44 -14.66
CA HIS A 341 -24.11 -10.70 -14.78
C HIS A 341 -23.21 -11.93 -15.03
N THR A 342 -21.92 -11.77 -15.36
CA THR A 342 -20.99 -12.89 -15.56
C THR A 342 -20.18 -13.24 -14.31
N LEU A 343 -20.31 -12.45 -13.23
CA LEU A 343 -19.61 -12.67 -11.97
C LEU A 343 -20.51 -13.50 -11.04
N LYS A 344 -20.50 -14.82 -11.27
CA LYS A 344 -21.37 -15.76 -10.56
C LYS A 344 -20.66 -16.28 -9.29
N SER A 345 -21.39 -16.43 -8.18
CA SER A 345 -20.86 -17.12 -7.01
C SER A 345 -20.58 -18.59 -7.35
N LYS A 346 -19.75 -19.26 -6.55
CA LYS A 346 -19.47 -20.71 -6.72
C LYS A 346 -20.77 -21.52 -6.72
N GLU A 347 -21.69 -21.21 -5.84
CA GLU A 347 -23.02 -21.83 -5.72
C GLU A 347 -23.86 -21.62 -6.99
N TYR A 348 -23.80 -20.42 -7.56
CA TYR A 348 -24.49 -20.13 -8.82
C TYR A 348 -23.88 -20.92 -10.00
N LEU A 349 -22.54 -21.03 -10.06
CA LEU A 349 -21.86 -21.81 -11.09
C LEU A 349 -22.17 -23.31 -10.95
N GLU A 350 -22.24 -23.83 -9.72
CA GLU A 350 -22.65 -25.22 -9.46
C GLU A 350 -24.12 -25.45 -9.85
N LEU A 351 -25.00 -24.49 -9.54
CA LEU A 351 -26.41 -24.58 -9.92
C LEU A 351 -26.61 -24.51 -11.44
N GLU A 352 -25.88 -23.63 -12.11
CA GLU A 352 -25.89 -23.50 -13.56
C GLU A 352 -25.36 -24.77 -14.25
N ASN A 353 -24.29 -25.36 -13.72
CA ASN A 353 -23.78 -26.63 -14.23
C ASN A 353 -24.78 -27.78 -14.04
N LYS A 354 -25.47 -27.85 -12.88
CA LYS A 354 -26.56 -28.82 -12.65
C LYS A 354 -27.72 -28.59 -13.62
N LEU A 355 -28.12 -27.33 -13.82
CA LEU A 355 -29.21 -26.98 -14.74
C LEU A 355 -28.83 -27.34 -16.20
N ASN A 356 -27.63 -27.04 -16.62
CA ASN A 356 -27.13 -27.39 -17.95
C ASN A 356 -27.06 -28.91 -18.16
N HIS A 357 -26.70 -29.66 -17.13
CA HIS A 357 -26.73 -31.11 -17.16
C HIS A 357 -28.16 -31.63 -17.33
N GLN A 358 -29.11 -31.13 -16.55
CA GLN A 358 -30.54 -31.49 -16.66
C GLN A 358 -31.13 -31.13 -18.03
N ILE A 359 -30.78 -29.97 -18.59
CA ILE A 359 -31.20 -29.59 -19.93
C ILE A 359 -30.66 -30.56 -21.00
N LYS A 360 -29.42 -31.00 -20.86
CA LYS A 360 -28.83 -32.01 -21.79
C LYS A 360 -29.54 -33.34 -21.66
N GLU A 361 -29.81 -33.83 -20.46
CA GLU A 361 -30.54 -35.07 -20.21
C GLU A 361 -31.99 -35.00 -20.75
N ASN A 362 -32.67 -33.91 -20.51
CA ASN A 362 -34.03 -33.71 -21.00
C ASN A 362 -34.04 -33.64 -22.56
N LYS A 363 -33.07 -33.04 -23.20
CA LYS A 363 -32.95 -33.08 -24.67
C LYS A 363 -32.69 -34.48 -25.19
N ARG A 364 -31.89 -35.26 -24.47
CA ARG A 364 -31.61 -36.66 -24.83
C ARG A 364 -32.87 -37.53 -24.74
N ILE A 365 -33.63 -37.35 -23.68
CA ILE A 365 -34.92 -38.06 -23.48
C ILE A 365 -35.92 -37.64 -24.55
N LEU A 366 -36.00 -36.37 -24.89
CA LEU A 366 -36.91 -35.90 -25.96
C LEU A 366 -36.52 -36.47 -27.34
N ASN A 367 -35.25 -36.62 -27.64
CA ASN A 367 -34.80 -37.24 -28.87
C ASN A 367 -35.13 -38.73 -28.93
N LEU A 368 -35.00 -39.44 -27.82
CA LEU A 368 -35.40 -40.85 -27.70
C LEU A 368 -36.94 -41.06 -27.88
N PHE A 369 -37.76 -40.11 -27.43
CA PHE A 369 -39.20 -40.14 -27.68
C PHE A 369 -39.51 -39.90 -29.17
N LYS A 370 -38.83 -38.95 -29.81
CA LYS A 370 -38.99 -38.68 -31.24
C LYS A 370 -38.62 -39.86 -32.14
N GLU A 371 -37.49 -40.53 -31.79
CA GLU A 371 -37.03 -41.75 -32.49
C GLU A 371 -38.05 -42.93 -32.30
N LYS A 372 -38.73 -43.01 -31.19
CA LYS A 372 -39.80 -44.02 -30.94
C LYS A 372 -41.08 -43.73 -31.74
N ASP A 373 -41.47 -42.48 -31.88
CA ASP A 373 -42.67 -42.09 -32.63
C ASP A 373 -42.46 -42.26 -34.14
N GLU A 374 -41.20 -42.20 -34.67
CA GLU A 374 -40.87 -42.50 -36.05
C GLU A 374 -40.85 -44.02 -36.36
N ILE A 375 -40.84 -44.90 -35.36
CA ILE A 375 -40.87 -46.37 -35.50
C ILE A 375 -42.28 -46.93 -35.49
N ILE A 376 -43.30 -46.09 -35.10
CA ILE A 376 -44.70 -46.52 -34.97
C ILE A 376 -45.58 -46.09 -36.15
N VAL A 377 -45.03 -45.41 -37.16
CA VAL A 377 -45.65 -45.10 -38.43
C VAL A 377 -45.05 -46.03 -39.51
#